data_237754bb6ba1648cff2b8939b0bb7f75
#
_entry.id   237754bb6ba1648cff2b8939b0bb7f75
#
_cell.length_a   1.000
_cell.length_b   1.000
_cell.length_c   1.000
_cell.angle_alpha   90.00
_cell.angle_beta   90.00
_cell.angle_gamma   90.00
#
_symmetry.space_group_name_H-M   'P 1'
#
loop_
_entity.id
_entity.type
_entity.pdbx_description
1 polymer ?
#
loop_
_entity_poly.entity_id
_entity_poly.type
_entity_poly.pdbx_seq_one_letter_code
_entity_poly.pdbx_strand_id
1 'polypeptide(L)'
;QLVGEIIARFERKGFLIQKLKMFTFTKDLASEFYSIHKDKPFFEELLAYITSGPVVVVVIEGNNAVVTTRQMVGATKSFEAEPGSIRGDFGLGFTENIIHASDSIESFEKEVNVVF
;
A
#
# COMPACT_ATOMS: atom_id res chain seq x y z
N GLN A 1 -10.50 8.80 3.63
CA GLN A 1 -11.56 9.30 2.72
C GLN A 1 -11.69 8.49 1.44
N LEU A 2 -10.58 7.90 0.97
CA LEU A 2 -10.57 7.15 -0.29
C LEU A 2 -10.66 5.63 -0.11
N VAL A 3 -10.78 5.15 1.11
CA VAL A 3 -10.75 3.71 1.41
C VAL A 3 -11.86 2.96 0.64
N GLY A 4 -13.08 3.46 0.69
CA GLY A 4 -14.20 2.82 0.00
C GLY A 4 -14.00 2.75 -1.51
N GLU A 5 -13.50 3.84 -2.12
CA GLU A 5 -13.24 3.88 -3.55
C GLU A 5 -12.15 2.89 -3.95
N ILE A 6 -11.07 2.80 -3.17
CA ILE A 6 -9.96 1.90 -3.45
C ILE A 6 -10.42 0.44 -3.32
N ILE A 7 -11.12 0.10 -2.25
CA ILE A 7 -11.65 -1.26 -2.06
C ILE A 7 -12.60 -1.62 -3.20
N ALA A 8 -13.48 -0.71 -3.59
CA ALA A 8 -14.42 -0.93 -4.68
C ALA A 8 -13.70 -1.23 -6.01
N ARG A 9 -12.58 -0.56 -6.29
CA ARG A 9 -11.80 -0.83 -7.50
C ARG A 9 -11.26 -2.24 -7.53
N PHE A 10 -10.77 -2.75 -6.40
CA PHE A 10 -10.27 -4.13 -6.32
C PHE A 10 -11.41 -5.14 -6.47
N GLU A 11 -12.55 -4.90 -5.82
CA GLU A 11 -13.71 -5.78 -5.96
C GLU A 11 -14.25 -5.80 -7.37
N ARG A 12 -14.36 -4.64 -8.01
CA ARG A 12 -14.83 -4.56 -9.40
C ARG A 12 -13.86 -5.24 -10.37
N LYS A 13 -12.58 -5.27 -10.05
CA LYS A 13 -11.58 -5.99 -10.86
C LYS A 13 -11.72 -7.51 -10.72
N GLY A 14 -12.40 -7.98 -9.69
CA GLY A 14 -12.64 -9.41 -9.47
C GLY A 14 -11.87 -10.02 -8.32
N PHE A 15 -11.16 -9.20 -7.52
CA PHE A 15 -10.45 -9.71 -6.36
C PHE A 15 -11.39 -10.01 -5.21
N LEU A 16 -11.05 -11.06 -4.46
CA LEU A 16 -11.74 -11.40 -3.22
C LEU A 16 -10.99 -10.76 -2.04
N ILE A 17 -11.73 -10.08 -1.19
CA ILE A 17 -11.16 -9.51 0.04
C ILE A 17 -11.06 -10.61 1.08
N GLN A 18 -9.85 -11.01 1.42
CA GLN A 18 -9.57 -12.08 2.39
C GLN A 18 -9.53 -11.58 3.82
N LYS A 19 -8.83 -10.46 4.04
CA LYS A 19 -8.68 -9.86 5.36
C LYS A 19 -8.74 -8.35 5.21
N LEU A 20 -9.33 -7.71 6.20
CA LEU A 20 -9.48 -6.26 6.23
C LEU A 20 -9.34 -5.80 7.68
N LYS A 21 -8.46 -4.83 7.94
CA LYS A 21 -8.19 -4.35 9.28
C LYS A 21 -7.82 -2.87 9.23
N MET A 22 -8.30 -2.11 10.19
CA MET A 22 -7.88 -0.73 10.39
C MET A 22 -7.05 -0.66 11.68
N PHE A 23 -5.88 -0.01 11.63
CA PHE A 23 -5.06 0.20 12.81
C PHE A 23 -4.10 1.36 12.61
N THR A 24 -3.47 1.80 13.69
CA THR A 24 -2.42 2.82 13.64
C THR A 24 -1.07 2.15 13.85
N PHE A 25 -0.14 2.35 12.91
CA PHE A 25 1.22 1.84 13.06
C PHE A 25 1.90 2.50 14.24
N THR A 26 2.58 1.69 15.07
CA THR A 26 3.59 2.21 15.98
C THR A 26 4.87 2.42 15.18
N LYS A 27 5.79 3.23 15.72
CA LYS A 27 7.07 3.45 15.05
C LYS A 27 7.84 2.14 14.85
N ASP A 28 7.79 1.25 15.84
CA ASP A 28 8.48 -0.05 15.76
C ASP A 28 7.90 -0.94 14.66
N LEU A 29 6.59 -1.05 14.57
CA LEU A 29 5.94 -1.83 13.52
C LEU A 29 6.19 -1.22 12.14
N ALA A 30 6.14 0.09 12.03
CA ALA A 30 6.41 0.77 10.77
C ALA A 30 7.85 0.54 10.32
N SER A 31 8.81 0.60 11.24
CA SER A 31 10.22 0.32 10.94
C SER A 31 10.41 -1.10 10.45
N GLU A 32 9.71 -2.06 11.04
CA GLU A 32 9.77 -3.46 10.63
C GLU A 32 9.13 -3.66 9.25
N PHE A 33 7.98 -3.07 9.03
CA PHE A 33 7.25 -3.16 7.77
C PHE A 33 8.07 -2.61 6.59
N TYR A 34 8.75 -1.48 6.80
CA TYR A 34 9.56 -0.82 5.77
C TYR A 34 11.05 -1.07 5.93
N SER A 35 11.46 -2.15 6.59
CA SER A 35 12.88 -2.42 6.90
C SER A 35 13.79 -2.45 5.67
N ILE A 36 13.28 -2.85 4.51
CA ILE A 36 14.04 -2.86 3.26
C ILE A 36 14.42 -1.45 2.79
N HIS A 37 13.74 -0.42 3.26
CA HIS A 37 14.03 0.97 2.94
C HIS A 37 14.85 1.70 4.03
N LYS A 38 15.34 0.98 5.02
CA LYS A 38 15.98 1.56 6.22
C LYS A 38 17.13 2.52 5.89
N ASP A 39 17.91 2.21 4.87
CA ASP A 39 19.06 3.01 4.48
C ASP A 39 18.74 4.11 3.45
N LYS A 40 17.48 4.25 3.08
CA LYS A 40 17.06 5.26 2.11
C LYS A 40 16.88 6.62 2.78
N PRO A 41 17.21 7.72 2.08
CA PRO A 41 17.11 9.05 2.69
C PRO A 41 15.68 9.46 3.07
N PHE A 42 14.66 8.87 2.45
CA PHE A 42 13.27 9.19 2.75
C PHE A 42 12.67 8.34 3.89
N PHE A 43 13.45 7.45 4.51
CA PHE A 43 12.93 6.50 5.49
C PHE A 43 12.23 7.16 6.67
N GLU A 44 12.86 8.18 7.27
CA GLU A 44 12.29 8.89 8.42
C GLU A 44 11.00 9.63 8.06
N GLU A 45 10.95 10.24 6.88
CA GLU A 45 9.77 10.91 6.39
C GLU A 45 8.63 9.91 6.15
N LEU A 46 8.94 8.75 5.59
CA LEU A 46 7.99 7.67 5.37
C LEU A 46 7.41 7.18 6.69
N LEU A 47 8.25 6.96 7.71
CA LEU A 47 7.80 6.54 9.04
C LEU A 47 6.88 7.59 9.67
N ALA A 48 7.24 8.87 9.57
CA ALA A 48 6.42 9.94 10.11
C ALA A 48 5.03 9.95 9.44
N TYR A 49 4.98 9.75 8.13
CA TYR A 49 3.74 9.75 7.39
C TYR A 49 2.85 8.56 7.76
N ILE A 50 3.40 7.35 7.77
CA ILE A 50 2.61 6.12 8.01
C ILE A 50 2.11 6.04 9.45
N THR A 51 2.80 6.67 10.40
CA THR A 51 2.39 6.68 11.80
C THR A 51 1.48 7.86 12.16
N SER A 52 1.18 8.74 11.21
CA SER A 52 0.43 9.97 11.47
C SER A 52 -1.07 9.76 11.73
N GLY A 53 -1.60 8.58 11.42
CA GLY A 53 -3.02 8.28 11.63
C GLY A 53 -3.34 6.84 11.27
N PRO A 54 -4.62 6.44 11.43
CA PRO A 54 -5.02 5.07 11.13
C PRO A 54 -4.89 4.75 9.65
N VAL A 55 -4.53 3.49 9.37
CA VAL A 55 -4.45 2.94 8.02
C VAL A 55 -5.35 1.72 7.90
N VAL A 56 -5.74 1.40 6.69
CA VAL A 56 -6.48 0.18 6.39
C VAL A 56 -5.57 -0.77 5.65
N VAL A 57 -5.46 -2.01 6.15
CA VAL A 57 -4.69 -3.06 5.49
C VAL A 57 -5.65 -4.12 4.99
N VAL A 58 -5.38 -4.60 3.77
CA VAL A 58 -6.26 -5.52 3.07
C VAL A 58 -5.42 -6.63 2.46
N VAL A 59 -5.85 -7.88 2.65
CA VAL A 59 -5.30 -9.02 1.91
C VAL A 59 -6.32 -9.40 0.84
N ILE A 60 -5.88 -9.42 -0.40
CA ILE A 60 -6.74 -9.76 -1.53
C ILE A 60 -6.25 -11.02 -2.23
N GLU A 61 -7.17 -11.74 -2.85
CA GLU A 61 -6.89 -12.97 -3.58
C GLU A 61 -7.46 -12.88 -4.98
N GLY A 62 -6.68 -13.31 -5.96
CA GLY A 62 -7.12 -13.34 -7.36
C GLY A 62 -6.00 -13.78 -8.27
N ASN A 63 -6.32 -14.00 -9.54
CA ASN A 63 -5.33 -14.39 -10.54
C ASN A 63 -4.32 -13.27 -10.76
N ASN A 64 -3.03 -13.62 -10.78
CA ASN A 64 -1.94 -12.66 -10.99
C ASN A 64 -2.03 -11.47 -10.02
N ALA A 65 -2.36 -11.75 -8.75
CA ALA A 65 -2.70 -10.71 -7.78
C ALA A 65 -1.60 -9.65 -7.62
N VAL A 66 -0.33 -10.07 -7.50
CA VAL A 66 0.77 -9.11 -7.31
C VAL A 66 0.90 -8.18 -8.51
N VAL A 67 0.99 -8.75 -9.72
CA VAL A 67 1.17 -7.96 -10.95
C VAL A 67 -0.01 -7.02 -11.18
N THR A 68 -1.23 -7.55 -11.10
CA THR A 68 -2.43 -6.77 -11.36
C THR A 68 -2.60 -5.65 -10.32
N THR A 69 -2.35 -5.96 -9.05
CA THR A 69 -2.42 -4.96 -7.99
C THR A 69 -1.42 -3.83 -8.23
N ARG A 70 -0.19 -4.16 -8.60
CA ARG A 70 0.82 -3.14 -8.89
C ARG A 70 0.40 -2.25 -10.05
N GLN A 71 -0.21 -2.81 -11.09
CA GLN A 71 -0.72 -2.02 -12.21
C GLN A 71 -1.86 -1.09 -11.78
N MET A 72 -2.78 -1.59 -10.94
CA MET A 72 -3.90 -0.78 -10.44
C MET A 72 -3.42 0.35 -9.54
N VAL A 73 -2.40 0.11 -8.72
CA VAL A 73 -1.83 1.11 -7.82
C VAL A 73 -1.07 2.19 -8.58
N GLY A 74 -0.27 1.80 -9.55
CA GLY A 74 0.51 2.73 -10.36
C GLY A 74 1.93 2.96 -9.86
N ALA A 75 2.66 3.84 -10.54
CA ALA A 75 4.06 4.13 -10.24
C ALA A 75 4.24 4.70 -8.83
N THR A 76 5.38 4.39 -8.21
CA THR A 76 5.71 4.83 -6.85
C THR A 76 5.63 6.35 -6.69
N LYS A 77 6.13 7.09 -7.67
CA LYS A 77 5.95 8.56 -7.70
C LYS A 77 4.58 8.85 -8.29
N SER A 78 3.65 9.31 -7.48
CA SER A 78 2.27 9.52 -7.91
C SER A 78 2.13 10.43 -9.10
N PHE A 79 2.98 11.47 -9.20
CA PHE A 79 2.93 12.39 -10.33
C PHE A 79 3.40 11.77 -11.65
N GLU A 80 4.08 10.62 -11.61
CA GLU A 80 4.49 9.86 -12.79
C GLU A 80 3.52 8.70 -13.11
N ALA A 81 2.56 8.45 -12.22
CA ALA A 81 1.60 7.36 -12.41
C ALA A 81 0.59 7.73 -13.48
N GLU A 82 0.19 6.74 -14.27
CA GLU A 82 -0.78 6.95 -15.34
C GLU A 82 -2.17 7.28 -14.78
N PRO A 83 -2.92 8.18 -15.44
CA PRO A 83 -4.32 8.37 -15.11
C PRO A 83 -5.08 7.04 -15.20
N GLY A 84 -6.01 6.82 -14.29
CA GLY A 84 -6.73 5.55 -14.16
C GLY A 84 -6.13 4.63 -13.11
N SER A 85 -4.83 4.74 -12.79
CA SER A 85 -4.25 4.07 -11.65
C SER A 85 -4.65 4.81 -10.36
N ILE A 86 -4.59 4.11 -9.23
CA ILE A 86 -4.96 4.71 -7.94
C ILE A 86 -4.06 5.91 -7.62
N ARG A 87 -2.75 5.74 -7.76
CA ARG A 87 -1.81 6.83 -7.51
C ARG A 87 -1.94 7.96 -8.52
N GLY A 88 -2.21 7.63 -9.80
CA GLY A 88 -2.40 8.62 -10.84
C GLY A 88 -3.64 9.48 -10.61
N ASP A 89 -4.73 8.88 -10.11
CA ASP A 89 -5.98 9.58 -9.88
C ASP A 89 -5.97 10.39 -8.58
N PHE A 90 -5.30 9.91 -7.53
CA PHE A 90 -5.47 10.45 -6.19
C PHE A 90 -4.18 10.88 -5.49
N GLY A 91 -3.03 10.41 -5.93
CA GLY A 91 -1.76 10.76 -5.30
C GLY A 91 -1.09 11.95 -5.95
N LEU A 92 -0.31 12.70 -5.19
CA LEU A 92 0.42 13.87 -5.70
C LEU A 92 1.90 13.85 -5.42
N GLY A 93 2.36 13.11 -4.41
CA GLY A 93 3.76 13.15 -4.00
C GLY A 93 4.44 11.80 -4.05
N PHE A 94 5.71 11.79 -3.63
CA PHE A 94 6.48 10.57 -3.50
C PHE A 94 6.20 9.88 -2.16
N THR A 95 6.29 10.62 -1.06
CA THR A 95 6.01 10.07 0.28
C THR A 95 4.53 10.14 0.63
N GLU A 96 3.79 11.07 0.04
CA GLU A 96 2.35 11.23 0.26
C GLU A 96 1.53 10.31 -0.64
N ASN A 97 2.07 9.16 -0.99
CA ASN A 97 1.33 8.10 -1.65
C ASN A 97 0.24 7.58 -0.72
N ILE A 98 -0.96 7.45 -1.27
CA ILE A 98 -2.13 7.05 -0.49
C ILE A 98 -2.19 5.54 -0.26
N ILE A 99 -1.32 4.77 -0.91
CA ILE A 99 -1.41 3.31 -0.92
C ILE A 99 -0.02 2.68 -1.06
N HIS A 100 0.13 1.54 -0.39
CA HIS A 100 1.28 0.64 -0.55
C HIS A 100 0.77 -0.72 -1.02
N ALA A 101 1.51 -1.38 -1.87
CA ALA A 101 1.21 -2.75 -2.30
C ALA A 101 2.49 -3.59 -2.30
N SER A 102 2.37 -4.84 -1.86
CA SER A 102 3.49 -5.77 -1.90
C SER A 102 3.93 -5.99 -3.35
N ASP A 103 5.23 -5.99 -3.58
CA ASP A 103 5.80 -6.08 -4.93
C ASP A 103 6.17 -7.52 -5.34
N SER A 104 6.03 -8.47 -4.43
CA SER A 104 6.32 -9.89 -4.69
C SER A 104 5.62 -10.76 -3.66
N ILE A 105 5.58 -12.06 -3.91
CA ILE A 105 5.07 -13.03 -2.94
C ILE A 105 5.91 -13.01 -1.66
N GLU A 106 7.24 -12.88 -1.79
CA GLU A 106 8.13 -12.79 -0.62
C GLU A 106 7.83 -11.57 0.22
N SER A 107 7.67 -10.40 -0.42
CA SER A 107 7.30 -9.18 0.27
C SER A 107 5.95 -9.30 0.95
N PHE A 108 4.97 -9.93 0.27
CA PHE A 108 3.65 -10.18 0.85
C PHE A 108 3.75 -11.02 2.12
N GLU A 109 4.48 -12.13 2.09
CA GLU A 109 4.61 -13.03 3.25
C GLU A 109 5.21 -12.31 4.45
N LYS A 110 6.23 -11.48 4.22
CA LYS A 110 6.85 -10.69 5.27
C LYS A 110 5.88 -9.63 5.81
N GLU A 111 5.25 -8.89 4.92
CA GLU A 111 4.40 -7.76 5.30
C GLU A 111 3.13 -8.21 6.02
N VAL A 112 2.53 -9.31 5.57
CA VAL A 112 1.32 -9.82 6.22
C VAL A 112 1.59 -10.30 7.65
N ASN A 113 2.77 -10.81 7.93
CA ASN A 113 3.16 -11.24 9.28
C ASN A 113 3.40 -10.05 10.22
N VAL A 114 3.73 -8.89 9.69
CA VAL A 114 3.91 -7.67 10.50
C VAL A 114 2.55 -7.09 10.90
N VAL A 115 1.60 -7.03 9.97
CA VAL A 115 0.33 -6.31 10.18
C VAL A 115 -0.83 -7.19 10.62
N PHE A 116 -0.74 -8.47 10.45
CA PHE A 116 -1.73 -9.45 10.91
C PHE A 116 -1.10 -10.48 11.84
#